data_760b2b865a61bbeaa60554e080516dc7
#
_entry.id   760b2b865a61bbeaa60554e080516dc7
#
_cell.length_a   1.000
_cell.length_b   1.000
_cell.length_c   1.000
_cell.angle_alpha   90.00
_cell.angle_beta   90.00
_cell.angle_gamma   90.00
#
_symmetry.space_group_name_H-M   'P 1'
#
loop_
_entity.id
_entity.type
_entity.pdbx_description
1 polymer ?
#
loop_
_entity_poly.entity_id
_entity_poly.type
_entity_poly.pdbx_seq_one_letter_code
_entity_poly.pdbx_strand_id
1 'polypeptide(L)'
;ISFGAVTLGANTSLDTNAVTGTSDLSLGAVTGATFDLTLSTGDNIAGADVTGSSVNTTGNLNLADIGGTATFTGALTVGDLDVPATVANLVLTGTGNSFTSPVTLLNDGSLTLGDNAADTFVFNGGLTETAVGLVTLAATISGSDDAISFGAVTLGANTSLDTNAVSGTSDLSLGAVTGSTFDLTLSTGDNIA
;
A
#
# COMPACT_ATOMS: atom_id res chain seq x y z
N ILE A 1 20.24 8.12 2.09
CA ILE A 1 19.80 9.50 1.73
C ILE A 1 18.61 9.86 2.60
N SER A 2 18.60 11.08 3.16
CA SER A 2 17.48 11.50 4.02
C SER A 2 17.03 12.93 3.66
N PHE A 3 15.71 13.08 3.53
CA PHE A 3 15.03 14.35 3.32
C PHE A 3 14.01 14.59 4.45
N GLY A 4 13.85 15.82 4.88
CA GLY A 4 12.71 16.25 5.70
C GLY A 4 11.42 16.32 4.86
N ALA A 5 10.58 17.32 5.13
CA ALA A 5 9.40 17.56 4.28
C ALA A 5 9.83 17.96 2.86
N VAL A 6 9.16 17.41 1.86
CA VAL A 6 9.46 17.59 0.43
C VAL A 6 8.23 18.14 -0.28
N THR A 7 8.44 19.14 -1.15
CA THR A 7 7.42 19.61 -2.09
C THR A 7 7.91 19.34 -3.51
N LEU A 8 7.15 18.57 -4.28
CA LEU A 8 7.49 18.27 -5.67
C LEU A 8 7.11 19.46 -6.56
N GLY A 9 8.05 19.92 -7.38
CA GLY A 9 7.83 20.94 -8.41
C GLY A 9 7.71 20.35 -9.82
N ALA A 10 7.95 19.05 -9.96
CA ALA A 10 7.84 18.25 -11.19
C ALA A 10 7.81 16.79 -10.82
N ASN A 11 7.57 15.89 -11.79
CA ASN A 11 7.79 14.46 -11.60
C ASN A 11 9.23 14.21 -11.13
N THR A 12 9.37 13.49 -10.02
CA THR A 12 10.64 13.35 -9.31
C THR A 12 10.96 11.87 -9.09
N SER A 13 12.19 11.50 -9.37
CA SER A 13 12.74 10.18 -9.03
C SER A 13 13.86 10.33 -8.03
N LEU A 14 13.81 9.55 -6.95
CA LEU A 14 14.84 9.44 -5.93
C LEU A 14 15.32 8.01 -5.91
N ASP A 15 16.60 7.84 -6.16
CA ASP A 15 17.25 6.52 -6.20
C ASP A 15 18.57 6.59 -5.42
N THR A 16 18.79 5.67 -4.51
CA THR A 16 20.07 5.55 -3.82
C THR A 16 21.12 4.80 -4.64
N ASN A 17 20.67 4.11 -5.69
CA ASN A 17 21.50 3.38 -6.63
C ASN A 17 22.52 2.45 -5.92
N ALA A 18 22.02 1.73 -4.92
CA ALA A 18 22.83 0.82 -4.13
C ALA A 18 23.26 -0.38 -4.97
N VAL A 19 24.55 -0.64 -5.03
CA VAL A 19 25.12 -1.83 -5.71
C VAL A 19 25.72 -2.83 -4.73
N THR A 20 25.99 -2.37 -3.50
CA THR A 20 26.48 -3.22 -2.39
C THR A 20 26.11 -2.59 -1.05
N GLY A 21 25.77 -3.43 -0.07
CA GLY A 21 25.40 -2.97 1.27
C GLY A 21 23.99 -2.40 1.36
N THR A 22 23.68 -1.73 2.46
CA THR A 22 22.39 -1.08 2.71
C THR A 22 22.51 0.42 2.41
N SER A 23 21.63 0.93 1.56
CA SER A 23 21.58 2.36 1.20
C SER A 23 20.15 2.83 1.27
N ASP A 24 19.73 3.24 2.48
CA ASP A 24 18.36 3.61 2.75
C ASP A 24 17.98 4.98 2.18
N LEU A 25 16.71 5.12 1.82
CA LEU A 25 16.06 6.36 1.45
C LEU A 25 15.01 6.72 2.51
N SER A 26 15.14 7.87 3.12
CA SER A 26 14.20 8.35 4.14
C SER A 26 13.58 9.69 3.76
N LEU A 27 12.27 9.79 3.89
CA LEU A 27 11.47 10.97 3.52
C LEU A 27 10.55 11.37 4.67
N GLY A 28 10.47 12.65 4.96
CA GLY A 28 9.37 13.22 5.72
C GLY A 28 8.07 13.26 4.90
N ALA A 29 7.17 14.18 5.25
CA ALA A 29 5.94 14.34 4.47
C ALA A 29 6.24 14.88 3.06
N VAL A 30 5.63 14.27 2.05
CA VAL A 30 5.72 14.70 0.66
C VAL A 30 4.40 15.31 0.19
N THR A 31 4.47 16.48 -0.46
CA THR A 31 3.33 17.10 -1.16
C THR A 31 3.69 17.26 -2.63
N GLY A 32 2.83 16.78 -3.53
CA GLY A 32 3.19 16.68 -4.95
C GLY A 32 2.22 17.32 -5.93
N ALA A 33 1.12 17.91 -5.49
CA ALA A 33 0.07 18.40 -6.39
C ALA A 33 -0.35 17.30 -7.39
N THR A 34 0.11 17.39 -8.65
CA THR A 34 -0.18 16.41 -9.72
C THR A 34 1.05 15.63 -10.17
N PHE A 35 2.18 15.79 -9.47
CA PHE A 35 3.44 15.21 -9.90
C PHE A 35 3.63 13.79 -9.36
N ASP A 36 4.27 12.96 -10.16
CA ASP A 36 4.64 11.61 -9.77
C ASP A 36 5.90 11.60 -8.90
N LEU A 37 5.93 10.67 -7.97
CA LEU A 37 7.10 10.37 -7.15
C LEU A 37 7.53 8.93 -7.41
N THR A 38 8.77 8.73 -7.85
CA THR A 38 9.38 7.40 -7.95
C THR A 38 10.44 7.25 -6.87
N LEU A 39 10.38 6.15 -6.12
CA LEU A 39 11.33 5.81 -5.06
C LEU A 39 11.98 4.48 -5.39
N SER A 40 13.32 4.46 -5.37
CA SER A 40 14.13 3.28 -5.64
C SER A 40 15.34 3.23 -4.72
N THR A 41 15.79 2.03 -4.39
CA THR A 41 17.08 1.83 -3.73
C THR A 41 18.13 1.22 -4.65
N GLY A 42 17.75 0.90 -5.90
CA GLY A 42 18.61 0.35 -6.94
C GLY A 42 18.83 -1.16 -6.81
N ASP A 43 18.99 -1.80 -7.93
CA ASP A 43 19.41 -3.21 -8.13
C ASP A 43 18.90 -4.28 -7.14
N ASN A 44 17.76 -4.05 -6.49
CA ASN A 44 17.11 -5.00 -5.59
C ASN A 44 18.04 -5.51 -4.46
N ILE A 45 18.83 -4.63 -3.87
CA ILE A 45 19.79 -4.96 -2.81
C ILE A 45 19.05 -5.26 -1.50
N ALA A 46 19.18 -6.49 -1.01
CA ALA A 46 18.57 -6.92 0.26
C ALA A 46 18.96 -5.98 1.42
N GLY A 47 17.94 -5.48 2.15
CA GLY A 47 18.12 -4.60 3.30
C GLY A 47 18.28 -3.12 2.96
N ALA A 48 18.18 -2.71 1.68
CA ALA A 48 18.09 -1.31 1.31
C ALA A 48 16.61 -0.88 1.41
N ASP A 49 16.30 -0.04 2.39
CA ASP A 49 14.94 0.31 2.78
C ASP A 49 14.51 1.68 2.26
N VAL A 50 13.21 1.82 2.03
CA VAL A 50 12.54 3.12 1.88
C VAL A 50 11.68 3.37 3.10
N THR A 51 11.86 4.51 3.76
CA THR A 51 11.00 4.96 4.85
C THR A 51 10.38 6.30 4.50
N GLY A 52 9.05 6.40 4.60
CA GLY A 52 8.29 7.61 4.36
C GLY A 52 7.32 7.92 5.49
N SER A 53 7.01 9.22 5.68
CA SER A 53 5.90 9.62 6.54
C SER A 53 4.61 9.56 5.72
N SER A 54 4.23 10.61 5.04
CA SER A 54 3.02 10.67 4.21
C SER A 54 3.35 11.13 2.80
N VAL A 55 2.52 10.71 1.83
CA VAL A 55 2.57 11.24 0.45
C VAL A 55 1.19 11.73 0.06
N ASN A 56 1.12 13.01 -0.34
CA ASN A 56 -0.11 13.64 -0.82
C ASN A 56 0.13 14.22 -2.21
N THR A 57 -0.34 13.52 -3.23
CA THR A 57 -0.29 13.95 -4.64
C THR A 57 -1.46 13.33 -5.40
N THR A 58 -1.98 13.99 -6.41
CA THR A 58 -2.90 13.34 -7.36
C THR A 58 -2.17 12.63 -8.50
N GLY A 59 -0.84 12.75 -8.55
CA GLY A 59 0.04 11.91 -9.37
C GLY A 59 0.25 10.53 -8.74
N ASN A 60 1.20 9.78 -9.27
CA ASN A 60 1.48 8.40 -8.87
C ASN A 60 2.60 8.33 -7.83
N LEU A 61 2.51 7.36 -6.94
CA LEU A 61 3.64 6.89 -6.15
C LEU A 61 4.13 5.57 -6.73
N ASN A 62 5.30 5.59 -7.35
CA ASN A 62 5.92 4.42 -7.95
C ASN A 62 7.04 3.93 -7.04
N LEU A 63 6.94 2.70 -6.56
CA LEU A 63 8.02 2.02 -5.85
C LEU A 63 8.77 1.15 -6.85
N ALA A 64 10.09 1.16 -6.83
CA ALA A 64 10.89 0.39 -7.80
C ALA A 64 12.18 -0.11 -7.15
N ASP A 65 12.52 -1.36 -7.42
CA ASP A 65 13.81 -1.97 -7.04
C ASP A 65 14.18 -1.75 -5.56
N ILE A 66 13.23 -2.04 -4.66
CA ILE A 66 13.42 -1.94 -3.21
C ILE A 66 13.64 -3.34 -2.65
N GLY A 67 14.89 -3.73 -2.48
CA GLY A 67 15.26 -5.06 -2.01
C GLY A 67 15.10 -5.27 -0.49
N GLY A 68 14.81 -4.22 0.27
CA GLY A 68 14.44 -4.25 1.67
C GLY A 68 12.94 -4.06 1.89
N THR A 69 12.58 -3.12 2.75
CA THR A 69 11.20 -2.80 3.10
C THR A 69 10.86 -1.37 2.70
N ALA A 70 9.75 -1.19 2.00
CA ALA A 70 9.12 0.12 1.83
C ALA A 70 8.11 0.32 2.97
N THR A 71 8.36 1.29 3.85
CA THR A 71 7.51 1.59 5.02
C THR A 71 6.97 3.01 4.95
N PHE A 72 5.65 3.16 5.04
CA PHE A 72 4.99 4.46 5.18
C PHE A 72 4.12 4.47 6.43
N THR A 73 4.41 5.42 7.34
CA THR A 73 3.74 5.53 8.64
C THR A 73 2.65 6.59 8.70
N GLY A 74 2.53 7.42 7.66
CA GLY A 74 1.47 8.41 7.49
C GLY A 74 0.59 8.10 6.29
N ALA A 75 -0.43 8.91 6.08
CA ALA A 75 -1.39 8.72 4.99
C ALA A 75 -0.73 8.77 3.60
N LEU A 76 -1.10 7.83 2.75
CA LEU A 76 -0.87 7.89 1.31
C LEU A 76 -2.16 8.33 0.62
N THR A 77 -2.18 9.54 0.07
CA THR A 77 -3.28 10.06 -0.75
C THR A 77 -2.70 10.31 -2.13
N VAL A 78 -2.87 9.32 -3.02
CA VAL A 78 -2.19 9.29 -4.33
C VAL A 78 -3.15 8.90 -5.44
N GLY A 79 -2.82 9.30 -6.65
CA GLY A 79 -3.57 8.90 -7.85
C GLY A 79 -3.49 7.40 -8.06
N ASP A 80 -2.27 6.88 -8.13
CA ASP A 80 -1.98 5.45 -8.24
C ASP A 80 -0.84 5.05 -7.31
N LEU A 81 -0.86 3.80 -6.88
CA LEU A 81 0.25 3.17 -6.15
C LEU A 81 0.76 1.99 -6.96
N ASP A 82 1.94 2.15 -7.55
CA ASP A 82 2.61 1.08 -8.31
C ASP A 82 3.60 0.34 -7.41
N VAL A 83 3.37 -0.96 -7.23
CA VAL A 83 4.18 -1.85 -6.39
C VAL A 83 4.55 -3.10 -7.18
N PRO A 84 5.62 -3.05 -7.97
CA PRO A 84 6.08 -4.19 -8.75
C PRO A 84 6.73 -5.29 -7.88
N ALA A 85 6.95 -6.46 -8.49
CA ALA A 85 7.64 -7.58 -7.86
C ALA A 85 9.11 -7.30 -7.46
N THR A 86 9.66 -6.18 -7.89
CA THR A 86 10.99 -5.71 -7.47
C THR A 86 11.00 -5.02 -6.09
N VAL A 87 9.82 -4.87 -5.46
CA VAL A 87 9.69 -4.46 -4.07
C VAL A 87 9.62 -5.72 -3.20
N ALA A 88 10.57 -5.89 -2.27
CA ALA A 88 10.58 -7.08 -1.44
C ALA A 88 9.42 -7.02 -0.42
N ASN A 89 9.40 -6.05 0.47
CA ASN A 89 8.36 -5.95 1.48
C ASN A 89 7.68 -4.57 1.46
N LEU A 90 6.37 -4.54 1.73
CA LEU A 90 5.58 -3.31 1.83
C LEU A 90 4.86 -3.24 3.17
N VAL A 91 5.00 -2.11 3.86
CA VAL A 91 4.37 -1.83 5.16
C VAL A 91 3.71 -0.45 5.11
N LEU A 92 2.39 -0.42 5.18
CA LEU A 92 1.59 0.80 5.23
C LEU A 92 0.82 0.82 6.55
N THR A 93 1.21 1.70 7.49
CA THR A 93 0.59 1.81 8.82
C THR A 93 -0.07 3.16 9.08
N GLY A 94 -0.11 4.03 8.07
CA GLY A 94 -0.81 5.30 8.17
C GLY A 94 -2.33 5.14 8.15
N THR A 95 -3.03 6.02 8.82
CA THR A 95 -4.49 6.14 8.70
C THR A 95 -4.88 7.17 7.65
N GLY A 96 -6.00 6.97 6.95
CA GLY A 96 -6.50 7.88 5.92
C GLY A 96 -5.86 7.68 4.55
N ASN A 97 -5.46 6.44 4.23
CA ASN A 97 -4.93 6.11 2.90
C ASN A 97 -6.04 6.13 1.84
N SER A 98 -5.77 6.70 0.68
CA SER A 98 -6.72 6.79 -0.43
C SER A 98 -5.99 6.68 -1.78
N PHE A 99 -6.45 5.77 -2.62
CA PHE A 99 -5.92 5.48 -3.95
C PHE A 99 -7.04 5.64 -4.98
N THR A 100 -6.80 6.46 -6.00
CA THR A 100 -7.87 6.79 -6.97
C THR A 100 -7.96 5.76 -8.08
N SER A 101 -6.84 5.22 -8.53
CA SER A 101 -6.75 4.21 -9.59
C SER A 101 -6.80 2.78 -9.02
N PRO A 102 -7.07 1.76 -9.86
CA PRO A 102 -6.93 0.36 -9.45
C PRO A 102 -5.52 0.07 -8.95
N VAL A 103 -5.39 -0.56 -7.79
CA VAL A 103 -4.10 -0.93 -7.20
C VAL A 103 -3.88 -2.44 -7.33
N THR A 104 -2.69 -2.80 -7.85
CA THR A 104 -2.22 -4.19 -7.84
C THR A 104 -0.92 -4.27 -7.07
N LEU A 105 -0.92 -5.04 -5.98
CA LEU A 105 0.25 -5.24 -5.13
C LEU A 105 0.95 -6.53 -5.55
N LEU A 106 2.14 -6.40 -6.14
CA LEU A 106 2.93 -7.51 -6.70
C LEU A 106 4.20 -7.80 -5.90
N ASN A 107 4.42 -7.12 -4.78
CA ASN A 107 5.65 -7.26 -4.00
C ASN A 107 5.99 -8.74 -3.70
N ASP A 108 7.27 -9.08 -3.78
CA ASP A 108 7.74 -10.48 -3.74
C ASP A 108 7.80 -11.09 -2.33
N GLY A 109 7.81 -10.26 -1.28
CA GLY A 109 7.85 -10.68 0.11
C GLY A 109 6.56 -10.36 0.86
N SER A 110 6.69 -9.82 2.08
CA SER A 110 5.55 -9.56 2.96
C SER A 110 4.80 -8.26 2.60
N LEU A 111 3.50 -8.28 2.89
CA LEU A 111 2.62 -7.12 2.82
C LEU A 111 1.98 -6.89 4.19
N THR A 112 1.99 -5.66 4.67
CA THR A 112 1.26 -5.24 5.88
C THR A 112 0.41 -4.02 5.57
N LEU A 113 -0.90 -4.12 5.77
CA LEU A 113 -1.85 -3.02 5.67
C LEU A 113 -2.46 -2.73 7.04
N GLY A 114 -2.03 -1.65 7.65
CA GLY A 114 -2.40 -1.21 8.98
C GLY A 114 -1.62 -1.92 10.11
N ASP A 115 -1.63 -1.31 11.27
CA ASP A 115 -1.13 -1.88 12.53
C ASP A 115 -2.19 -1.87 13.65
N ASN A 116 -3.34 -1.26 13.36
CA ASN A 116 -4.48 -1.24 14.28
C ASN A 116 -5.82 -1.07 13.51
N ALA A 117 -6.93 -1.40 14.17
CA ALA A 117 -8.26 -1.37 13.56
C ALA A 117 -8.76 0.03 13.14
N ALA A 118 -8.10 1.10 13.59
CA ALA A 118 -8.45 2.49 13.23
C ALA A 118 -7.76 2.95 11.93
N ASP A 119 -6.80 2.19 11.41
CA ASP A 119 -6.19 2.49 10.13
C ASP A 119 -7.19 2.27 9.00
N THR A 120 -7.18 3.16 8.03
CA THR A 120 -8.16 3.13 6.93
C THR A 120 -7.47 3.17 5.58
N PHE A 121 -7.99 2.35 4.66
CA PHE A 121 -7.55 2.29 3.27
C PHE A 121 -8.76 2.33 2.35
N VAL A 122 -8.79 3.28 1.43
CA VAL A 122 -9.85 3.42 0.41
C VAL A 122 -9.24 3.19 -0.97
N PHE A 123 -9.65 2.11 -1.63
CA PHE A 123 -9.22 1.76 -2.98
C PHE A 123 -10.34 2.07 -3.95
N ASN A 124 -10.37 3.32 -4.48
CA ASN A 124 -11.46 3.79 -5.33
C ASN A 124 -11.54 3.12 -6.71
N GLY A 125 -10.49 2.43 -7.13
CA GLY A 125 -10.48 1.62 -8.35
C GLY A 125 -10.35 0.11 -8.07
N GLY A 126 -10.53 -0.29 -6.81
CA GLY A 126 -10.36 -1.68 -6.39
C GLY A 126 -8.92 -2.06 -6.03
N LEU A 127 -8.79 -3.26 -5.46
CA LEU A 127 -7.52 -3.81 -5.01
C LEU A 127 -7.38 -5.27 -5.44
N THR A 128 -6.23 -5.57 -6.03
CA THR A 128 -5.79 -6.95 -6.26
C THR A 128 -4.45 -7.16 -5.56
N GLU A 129 -4.40 -8.11 -4.63
CA GLU A 129 -3.16 -8.52 -3.98
C GLU A 129 -2.72 -9.87 -4.55
N THR A 130 -1.47 -9.97 -4.97
CA THR A 130 -0.83 -11.18 -5.50
C THR A 130 0.57 -11.39 -4.92
N ALA A 131 0.87 -10.74 -3.79
CA ALA A 131 2.14 -10.93 -3.09
C ALA A 131 2.34 -12.41 -2.72
N VAL A 132 3.57 -12.88 -2.82
CA VAL A 132 3.87 -14.30 -2.58
C VAL A 132 4.20 -14.61 -1.12
N GLY A 133 4.41 -13.57 -0.31
CA GLY A 133 4.77 -13.70 1.11
C GLY A 133 3.58 -13.62 2.07
N LEU A 134 3.89 -13.33 3.33
CA LEU A 134 2.86 -13.16 4.37
C LEU A 134 2.11 -11.84 4.18
N VAL A 135 0.78 -11.93 4.08
CA VAL A 135 -0.10 -10.77 4.08
C VAL A 135 -0.70 -10.59 5.47
N THR A 136 -0.48 -9.43 6.09
CA THR A 136 -1.05 -9.06 7.39
C THR A 136 -2.01 -7.89 7.23
N LEU A 137 -3.24 -8.07 7.72
CA LEU A 137 -4.27 -7.03 7.71
C LEU A 137 -4.61 -6.62 9.15
N ALA A 138 -4.61 -5.32 9.41
CA ALA A 138 -4.95 -4.75 10.70
C ALA A 138 -5.61 -3.37 10.49
N ALA A 139 -6.74 -3.33 9.74
CA ALA A 139 -7.31 -2.08 9.24
C ALA A 139 -8.78 -2.22 8.84
N THR A 140 -9.40 -1.09 8.56
CA THR A 140 -10.61 -0.99 7.74
C THR A 140 -10.21 -0.72 6.29
N ILE A 141 -10.53 -1.63 5.39
CA ILE A 141 -10.21 -1.56 3.96
C ILE A 141 -11.51 -1.51 3.17
N SER A 142 -11.66 -0.50 2.34
CA SER A 142 -12.86 -0.33 1.53
C SER A 142 -12.55 -0.10 0.05
N GLY A 143 -13.43 -0.61 -0.80
CA GLY A 143 -13.56 -0.21 -2.19
C GLY A 143 -14.48 1.00 -2.34
N SER A 144 -14.79 1.34 -3.59
CA SER A 144 -15.78 2.35 -3.96
C SER A 144 -16.58 1.85 -5.15
N ASP A 145 -17.38 0.80 -4.93
CA ASP A 145 -18.08 0.03 -5.97
C ASP A 145 -17.11 -0.79 -6.86
N ASP A 146 -15.95 -1.19 -6.30
CA ASP A 146 -14.92 -1.96 -7.00
C ASP A 146 -14.49 -3.20 -6.20
N ALA A 147 -13.96 -4.20 -6.90
CA ALA A 147 -13.57 -5.46 -6.29
C ALA A 147 -12.35 -5.34 -5.36
N ILE A 148 -12.36 -6.12 -4.27
CA ILE A 148 -11.22 -6.30 -3.39
C ILE A 148 -10.84 -7.78 -3.38
N SER A 149 -9.60 -8.09 -3.72
CA SER A 149 -9.09 -9.46 -3.77
C SER A 149 -7.79 -9.60 -2.99
N PHE A 150 -7.79 -10.57 -2.07
CA PHE A 150 -6.62 -11.01 -1.33
C PHE A 150 -6.41 -12.51 -1.47
N GLY A 151 -5.16 -12.94 -1.50
CA GLY A 151 -4.78 -14.32 -1.28
C GLY A 151 -4.98 -14.77 0.19
N ALA A 152 -4.06 -15.56 0.72
CA ALA A 152 -4.10 -15.96 2.13
C ALA A 152 -3.67 -14.80 3.04
N VAL A 153 -4.46 -14.53 4.09
CA VAL A 153 -4.20 -13.40 5.00
C VAL A 153 -4.11 -13.83 6.46
N THR A 154 -3.35 -13.08 7.23
CA THR A 154 -3.29 -13.15 8.69
C THR A 154 -3.84 -11.83 9.27
N LEU A 155 -4.72 -11.92 10.26
CA LEU A 155 -5.22 -10.72 10.94
C LEU A 155 -4.22 -10.31 12.03
N GLY A 156 -3.78 -9.06 11.97
CA GLY A 156 -2.93 -8.42 12.99
C GLY A 156 -3.73 -7.63 14.02
N ALA A 157 -4.98 -7.26 13.69
CA ALA A 157 -5.99 -6.64 14.55
C ALA A 157 -7.39 -6.96 14.00
N ASN A 158 -8.46 -6.48 14.67
CA ASN A 158 -9.80 -6.54 14.08
C ASN A 158 -9.79 -5.84 12.73
N THR A 159 -10.30 -6.52 11.71
CA THR A 159 -10.22 -6.08 10.31
C THR A 159 -11.61 -6.02 9.70
N SER A 160 -11.88 -4.98 8.91
CA SER A 160 -13.11 -4.87 8.13
C SER A 160 -12.76 -4.71 6.64
N LEU A 161 -13.42 -5.50 5.80
CA LEU A 161 -13.31 -5.41 4.33
C LEU A 161 -14.69 -5.12 3.76
N ASP A 162 -14.82 -4.05 2.98
CA ASP A 162 -16.09 -3.64 2.37
C ASP A 162 -15.86 -3.12 0.95
N THR A 163 -16.48 -3.72 -0.05
CA THR A 163 -16.40 -3.22 -1.43
C THR A 163 -17.27 -1.99 -1.67
N ASN A 164 -18.16 -1.64 -0.71
CA ASN A 164 -19.07 -0.50 -0.80
C ASN A 164 -19.89 -0.49 -2.10
N ALA A 165 -20.28 -1.67 -2.58
CA ALA A 165 -21.03 -1.79 -3.81
C ALA A 165 -22.37 -1.03 -3.70
N VAL A 166 -22.60 -0.11 -4.62
CA VAL A 166 -23.87 0.65 -4.77
C VAL A 166 -24.59 0.32 -6.07
N SER A 167 -23.84 -0.19 -7.05
CA SER A 167 -24.37 -0.67 -8.34
C SER A 167 -23.34 -1.61 -8.99
N GLY A 168 -23.77 -2.67 -9.63
CA GLY A 168 -22.89 -3.59 -10.35
C GLY A 168 -22.44 -4.79 -9.52
N THR A 169 -21.32 -5.39 -9.92
CA THR A 169 -20.72 -6.55 -9.24
C THR A 169 -19.35 -6.16 -8.69
N SER A 170 -19.28 -5.91 -7.39
CA SER A 170 -18.04 -5.59 -6.70
C SER A 170 -17.69 -6.73 -5.75
N ASP A 171 -16.96 -7.70 -6.27
CA ASP A 171 -16.68 -8.94 -5.56
C ASP A 171 -15.65 -8.73 -4.45
N LEU A 172 -15.87 -9.38 -3.31
CA LEU A 172 -14.89 -9.55 -2.25
C LEU A 172 -14.35 -10.98 -2.30
N SER A 173 -13.07 -11.13 -2.60
CA SER A 173 -12.40 -12.42 -2.69
C SER A 173 -11.29 -12.54 -1.64
N LEU A 174 -11.31 -13.64 -0.90
CA LEU A 174 -10.31 -13.94 0.12
C LEU A 174 -9.87 -15.40 0.00
N GLY A 175 -8.58 -15.63 0.11
CA GLY A 175 -8.02 -16.96 0.34
C GLY A 175 -8.20 -17.43 1.80
N ALA A 176 -7.26 -18.22 2.29
CA ALA A 176 -7.30 -18.68 3.68
C ALA A 176 -7.08 -17.53 4.66
N VAL A 177 -7.87 -17.50 5.73
CA VAL A 177 -7.75 -16.48 6.79
C VAL A 177 -7.26 -17.11 8.08
N THR A 178 -6.22 -16.52 8.69
CA THR A 178 -5.73 -16.87 10.02
C THR A 178 -5.91 -15.65 10.92
N GLY A 179 -6.78 -15.73 11.93
CA GLY A 179 -7.18 -14.56 12.73
C GLY A 179 -6.92 -14.66 14.23
N SER A 180 -6.59 -15.85 14.76
CA SER A 180 -6.42 -16.06 16.19
C SER A 180 -7.60 -15.52 17.00
N THR A 181 -7.47 -14.36 17.65
CA THR A 181 -8.49 -13.74 18.52
C THR A 181 -9.12 -12.49 17.90
N PHE A 182 -8.77 -12.15 16.67
CA PHE A 182 -9.28 -10.96 16.00
C PHE A 182 -10.54 -11.23 15.20
N ASP A 183 -11.42 -10.25 15.15
CA ASP A 183 -12.65 -10.30 14.37
C ASP A 183 -12.38 -9.89 12.91
N LEU A 184 -13.06 -10.58 11.98
CA LEU A 184 -13.12 -10.21 10.57
C LEU A 184 -14.56 -9.86 10.21
N THR A 185 -14.77 -8.65 9.74
CA THR A 185 -16.05 -8.20 9.19
C THR A 185 -15.94 -8.12 7.66
N LEU A 186 -16.88 -8.76 6.96
CA LEU A 186 -16.95 -8.76 5.49
C LEU A 186 -18.27 -8.15 5.04
N SER A 187 -18.20 -7.20 4.12
CA SER A 187 -19.35 -6.53 3.52
C SER A 187 -19.09 -6.32 2.02
N THR A 188 -20.14 -6.41 1.23
CA THR A 188 -20.11 -6.03 -0.19
C THR A 188 -21.00 -4.82 -0.47
N GLY A 189 -21.40 -4.07 0.57
CA GLY A 189 -22.27 -2.90 0.46
C GLY A 189 -23.73 -3.18 0.76
N ASP A 190 -24.62 -2.26 0.38
CA ASP A 190 -26.02 -2.21 0.79
C ASP A 190 -26.94 -3.17 0.03
N ASN A 191 -26.73 -4.47 0.17
CA ASN A 191 -27.70 -5.51 -0.23
C ASN A 191 -28.24 -5.34 -1.67
N ILE A 192 -27.34 -5.20 -2.62
CA ILE A 192 -27.64 -5.02 -4.04
C ILE A 192 -28.02 -6.38 -4.65
N ALA A 193 -29.21 -6.45 -5.24
CA ALA A 193 -29.75 -7.63 -5.91
C ALA A 193 -29.44 -7.65 -7.40
#